data_684f1976a49947241ababe72f67480e3
#
_entry.id   684f1976a49947241ababe72f67480e3
#
_cell.length_a   1.000
_cell.length_b   1.000
_cell.length_c   1.000
_cell.angle_alpha   90.00
_cell.angle_beta   90.00
_cell.angle_gamma   90.00
#
_symmetry.space_group_name_H-M   'P 1'
#
loop_
_entity.id
_entity.type
_entity.pdbx_description
1 polymer ?
#
loop_
_entity_poly.entity_id
_entity_poly.type
_entity_poly.pdbx_seq_one_letter_code
_entity_poly.pdbx_strand_id
1 'polypeptide(L)'
;MVETVVSMELPVDEKLTIRKNRIMPAHPSGDEKRIAIVTGTHGDELEGQFVCYELLRRLKAGPEHLKGIVDVYPALNPLGIDSITRGIPMFDLDMNRIFPGNQEGPMMESVVYKLTEDLKGADLCVDIHASNIFLMELPQVRINEITAETLVPLAEKINVDFVWVHASATVLESTLAYSLNSVGTPTLVVEMGVGMRITRSYGNQLVEGILNVMKELGVWEGAVGEVRKPIVSTDREVGYLNADSAGIYVPHVKIGEQVEKG
;
A
#
# COMPACT_ATOMS: atom_id res chain seq x y z
N MET A 1 -2.71 -3.31 -20.06
CA MET A 1 -1.49 -2.85 -20.79
C MET A 1 -0.39 -2.66 -19.74
N VAL A 2 0.87 -2.96 -20.09
CA VAL A 2 2.03 -2.65 -19.21
C VAL A 2 2.63 -1.33 -19.69
N GLU A 3 2.77 -0.37 -18.81
CA GLU A 3 3.31 0.95 -19.09
C GLU A 3 4.58 1.19 -18.27
N THR A 4 5.57 1.84 -18.88
CA THR A 4 6.78 2.28 -18.18
C THR A 4 6.54 3.67 -17.61
N VAL A 5 6.59 3.78 -16.28
CA VAL A 5 6.44 5.05 -15.55
C VAL A 5 7.79 5.76 -15.44
N VAL A 6 8.83 5.00 -15.09
CA VAL A 6 10.19 5.50 -14.94
C VAL A 6 11.14 4.61 -15.74
N SER A 7 12.07 5.26 -16.45
CA SER A 7 13.23 4.61 -17.04
C SER A 7 14.43 5.52 -16.81
N MET A 8 15.44 5.04 -16.10
CA MET A 8 16.67 5.76 -15.74
C MET A 8 17.88 4.90 -16.05
N GLU A 9 18.89 5.49 -16.65
CA GLU A 9 20.17 4.83 -16.90
C GLU A 9 20.92 4.66 -15.57
N LEU A 10 21.42 3.46 -15.34
CA LEU A 10 22.30 3.12 -14.23
C LEU A 10 23.73 2.97 -14.73
N PRO A 11 24.74 2.99 -13.83
CA PRO A 11 26.11 2.66 -14.23
C PRO A 11 26.18 1.32 -14.96
N VAL A 12 27.13 1.20 -15.88
CA VAL A 12 27.45 -0.05 -16.59
C VAL A 12 26.31 -0.54 -17.52
N ASP A 13 25.70 0.39 -18.26
CA ASP A 13 24.65 0.12 -19.27
C ASP A 13 23.37 -0.58 -18.74
N GLU A 14 23.14 -0.55 -17.44
CA GLU A 14 21.90 -1.04 -16.85
C GLU A 14 20.81 0.03 -16.82
N LYS A 15 19.55 -0.39 -16.61
CA LYS A 15 18.39 0.51 -16.51
C LYS A 15 17.53 0.18 -15.31
N LEU A 16 17.26 1.19 -14.50
CA LEU A 16 16.17 1.14 -13.55
C LEU A 16 14.86 1.41 -14.30
N THR A 17 13.97 0.42 -14.33
CA THR A 17 12.67 0.56 -14.98
C THR A 17 11.55 0.25 -13.98
N ILE A 18 10.66 1.23 -13.74
CA ILE A 18 9.47 1.04 -12.91
C ILE A 18 8.25 1.02 -13.82
N ARG A 19 7.42 0.01 -13.68
CA ARG A 19 6.26 -0.25 -14.54
C ARG A 19 4.98 -0.35 -13.74
N LYS A 20 3.88 0.00 -14.42
CA LYS A 20 2.52 -0.28 -13.94
C LYS A 20 1.77 -1.17 -14.92
N ASN A 21 0.79 -1.90 -14.40
CA ASN A 21 -0.23 -2.55 -15.21
C ASN A 21 -1.47 -1.67 -15.19
N ARG A 22 -1.82 -1.07 -16.32
CA ARG A 22 -3.06 -0.32 -16.50
C ARG A 22 -4.15 -1.22 -17.05
N ILE A 23 -5.27 -1.32 -16.33
CA ILE A 23 -6.48 -2.00 -16.77
C ILE A 23 -7.56 -0.94 -16.96
N MET A 24 -8.19 -0.96 -18.12
CA MET A 24 -9.22 -0.03 -18.50
C MET A 24 -10.51 -0.78 -18.84
N PRO A 25 -11.69 -0.16 -18.69
CA PRO A 25 -12.93 -0.74 -19.18
C PRO A 25 -12.88 -0.92 -20.71
N ALA A 26 -13.68 -1.88 -21.21
CA ALA A 26 -13.71 -2.17 -22.64
C ALA A 26 -14.20 -0.99 -23.50
N HIS A 27 -15.01 -0.14 -22.93
CA HIS A 27 -15.59 1.06 -23.58
C HIS A 27 -15.40 2.28 -22.66
N PRO A 28 -14.22 2.92 -22.70
CA PRO A 28 -13.95 4.10 -21.86
C PRO A 28 -14.81 5.28 -22.30
N SER A 29 -15.37 6.02 -21.33
CA SER A 29 -16.16 7.25 -21.54
C SER A 29 -15.30 8.52 -21.56
N GLY A 30 -14.15 8.45 -20.89
CA GLY A 30 -13.23 9.57 -20.67
C GLY A 30 -13.31 10.20 -19.27
N ASP A 31 -14.33 9.84 -18.50
CA ASP A 31 -14.57 10.35 -17.13
C ASP A 31 -14.41 9.24 -16.07
N GLU A 32 -13.65 8.20 -16.41
CA GLU A 32 -13.45 7.07 -15.49
C GLU A 32 -12.71 7.50 -14.23
N LYS A 33 -13.22 7.05 -13.08
CA LYS A 33 -12.46 7.08 -11.84
C LYS A 33 -11.25 6.18 -11.94
N ARG A 34 -10.15 6.62 -11.34
CA ARG A 34 -8.86 5.93 -11.36
C ARG A 34 -8.44 5.52 -9.96
N ILE A 35 -8.17 4.23 -9.79
CA ILE A 35 -7.61 3.67 -8.57
C ILE A 35 -6.18 3.22 -8.83
N ALA A 36 -5.26 3.61 -7.96
CA ALA A 36 -3.87 3.16 -7.97
C ALA A 36 -3.62 2.17 -6.83
N ILE A 37 -3.02 1.03 -7.15
CA ILE A 37 -2.58 0.02 -6.17
C ILE A 37 -1.06 -0.05 -6.22
N VAL A 38 -0.42 0.27 -5.12
CA VAL A 38 1.03 0.45 -5.03
C VAL A 38 1.61 -0.51 -4.01
N THR A 39 2.77 -1.09 -4.32
CA THR A 39 3.55 -1.89 -3.38
C THR A 39 5.03 -1.96 -3.79
N GLY A 40 5.83 -2.60 -2.93
CA GLY A 40 7.25 -2.78 -3.18
C GLY A 40 8.05 -1.49 -3.12
N THR A 41 7.63 -0.54 -2.32
CA THR A 41 8.40 0.62 -1.88
C THR A 41 9.60 0.14 -1.07
N HIS A 42 9.38 -0.85 -0.21
CA HIS A 42 10.42 -1.62 0.46
C HIS A 42 10.53 -3.01 -0.19
N GLY A 43 11.75 -3.43 -0.52
CA GLY A 43 11.95 -4.64 -1.31
C GLY A 43 11.82 -5.95 -0.53
N ASP A 44 11.87 -5.90 0.80
CA ASP A 44 11.66 -7.04 1.68
C ASP A 44 10.19 -7.25 2.11
N GLU A 45 9.27 -6.37 1.67
CA GLU A 45 7.85 -6.43 1.98
C GLU A 45 7.07 -7.09 0.83
N LEU A 46 6.92 -8.43 0.87
CA LEU A 46 6.43 -9.22 -0.27
C LEU A 46 4.91 -9.46 -0.29
N GLU A 47 4.18 -9.08 0.76
CA GLU A 47 2.73 -9.28 0.87
C GLU A 47 1.97 -8.60 -0.29
N GLY A 48 2.36 -7.38 -0.63
CA GLY A 48 1.70 -6.59 -1.66
C GLY A 48 1.87 -7.15 -3.08
N GLN A 49 2.98 -7.85 -3.40
CA GLN A 49 3.15 -8.50 -4.70
C GLN A 49 2.11 -9.60 -4.92
N PHE A 50 1.77 -10.36 -3.87
CA PHE A 50 0.71 -11.35 -3.92
C PHE A 50 -0.66 -10.71 -4.14
N VAL A 51 -0.94 -9.59 -3.45
CA VAL A 51 -2.19 -8.82 -3.65
C VAL A 51 -2.29 -8.31 -5.08
N CYS A 52 -1.23 -7.71 -5.61
CA CYS A 52 -1.20 -7.23 -7.00
C CYS A 52 -1.45 -8.37 -8.00
N TYR A 53 -0.82 -9.52 -7.80
CA TYR A 53 -1.01 -10.69 -8.65
C TYR A 53 -2.47 -11.18 -8.63
N GLU A 54 -3.04 -11.40 -7.45
CA GLU A 54 -4.41 -11.90 -7.31
C GLU A 54 -5.45 -10.87 -7.80
N LEU A 55 -5.26 -9.59 -7.51
CA LEU A 55 -6.14 -8.53 -8.02
C LEU A 55 -6.14 -8.51 -9.55
N LEU A 56 -4.97 -8.51 -10.18
CA LEU A 56 -4.84 -8.55 -11.64
C LEU A 56 -5.50 -9.79 -12.24
N ARG A 57 -5.38 -10.95 -11.57
CA ARG A 57 -6.02 -12.20 -11.98
C ARG A 57 -7.56 -12.07 -11.93
N ARG A 58 -8.10 -11.48 -10.85
CA ARG A 58 -9.55 -11.24 -10.68
C ARG A 58 -10.09 -10.27 -11.72
N LEU A 59 -9.42 -9.13 -11.93
CA LEU A 59 -9.85 -8.13 -12.93
C LEU A 59 -9.83 -8.70 -14.36
N LYS A 60 -8.84 -9.53 -14.69
CA LYS A 60 -8.75 -10.18 -16.01
C LYS A 60 -9.78 -11.30 -16.19
N ALA A 61 -10.29 -11.90 -15.12
CA ALA A 61 -11.31 -12.95 -15.17
C ALA A 61 -12.74 -12.40 -15.38
N GLY A 62 -12.97 -11.11 -15.07
CA GLY A 62 -14.29 -10.47 -15.22
C GLY A 62 -14.14 -9.04 -15.76
N PRO A 63 -13.53 -8.86 -16.96
CA PRO A 63 -13.22 -7.52 -17.49
C PRO A 63 -14.49 -6.70 -17.78
N GLU A 64 -15.63 -7.35 -18.01
CA GLU A 64 -16.93 -6.71 -18.24
C GLU A 64 -17.47 -5.96 -17.01
N HIS A 65 -16.98 -6.31 -15.81
CA HIS A 65 -17.37 -5.65 -14.57
C HIS A 65 -16.56 -4.39 -14.27
N LEU A 66 -15.49 -4.14 -15.01
CA LEU A 66 -14.65 -2.97 -14.80
C LEU A 66 -15.28 -1.73 -15.45
N LYS A 67 -15.46 -0.66 -14.65
CA LYS A 67 -16.04 0.63 -15.05
C LYS A 67 -15.09 1.81 -14.91
N GLY A 68 -13.99 1.62 -14.23
CA GLY A 68 -12.96 2.63 -14.04
C GLY A 68 -11.58 2.14 -14.46
N ILE A 69 -10.58 2.95 -14.21
CA ILE A 69 -9.17 2.66 -14.49
C ILE A 69 -8.52 2.09 -13.21
N VAL A 70 -7.80 0.98 -13.36
CA VAL A 70 -7.00 0.42 -12.27
C VAL A 70 -5.54 0.38 -12.71
N ASP A 71 -4.71 1.17 -12.05
CA ASP A 71 -3.26 1.19 -12.19
C ASP A 71 -2.62 0.37 -11.06
N VAL A 72 -1.91 -0.69 -11.41
CA VAL A 72 -1.23 -1.56 -10.43
C VAL A 72 0.28 -1.43 -10.59
N TYR A 73 0.94 -0.97 -9.52
CA TYR A 73 2.38 -0.77 -9.43
C TYR A 73 2.97 -1.85 -8.50
N PRO A 74 3.38 -3.01 -9.04
CA PRO A 74 3.80 -4.13 -8.20
C PRO A 74 5.17 -3.96 -7.56
N ALA A 75 5.95 -2.97 -8.01
CA ALA A 75 7.33 -2.77 -7.57
C ALA A 75 7.76 -1.32 -7.79
N LEU A 76 7.68 -0.47 -6.76
CA LEU A 76 8.26 0.88 -6.81
C LEU A 76 9.78 0.84 -6.68
N ASN A 77 10.32 -0.10 -5.92
CA ASN A 77 11.74 -0.35 -5.73
C ASN A 77 12.12 -1.75 -6.27
N PRO A 78 12.22 -1.93 -7.61
CA PRO A 78 12.54 -3.23 -8.18
C PRO A 78 13.92 -3.75 -7.76
N LEU A 79 14.92 -2.86 -7.57
CA LEU A 79 16.26 -3.25 -7.10
C LEU A 79 16.22 -3.81 -5.67
N GLY A 80 15.39 -3.21 -4.80
CA GLY A 80 15.18 -3.70 -3.45
C GLY A 80 14.49 -5.07 -3.44
N ILE A 81 13.49 -5.28 -4.30
CA ILE A 81 12.80 -6.57 -4.42
C ILE A 81 13.75 -7.65 -4.92
N ASP A 82 14.56 -7.37 -5.94
CA ASP A 82 15.52 -8.35 -6.51
C ASP A 82 16.57 -8.77 -5.47
N SER A 83 16.92 -7.89 -4.54
CA SER A 83 17.89 -8.16 -3.48
C SER A 83 17.27 -8.50 -2.12
N ILE A 84 15.93 -8.45 -2.01
CA ILE A 84 15.16 -8.64 -0.77
C ILE A 84 15.71 -7.73 0.35
N THR A 85 15.83 -6.45 0.04
CA THR A 85 16.30 -5.43 0.98
C THR A 85 15.27 -4.32 1.10
N ARG A 86 15.14 -3.75 2.31
CA ARG A 86 14.20 -2.66 2.57
C ARG A 86 14.48 -1.44 1.69
N GLY A 87 15.68 -0.95 1.71
CA GLY A 87 16.10 0.25 0.98
C GLY A 87 16.39 0.00 -0.49
N ILE A 88 16.89 1.04 -1.15
CA ILE A 88 17.34 0.97 -2.53
C ILE A 88 18.82 0.59 -2.52
N PRO A 89 19.17 -0.61 -3.01
CA PRO A 89 20.56 -1.05 -3.08
C PRO A 89 21.43 -0.03 -3.83
N MET A 90 22.70 0.08 -3.48
CA MET A 90 23.69 1.04 -3.99
C MET A 90 23.49 2.49 -3.56
N PHE A 91 22.29 2.88 -3.09
CA PHE A 91 22.01 4.28 -2.72
C PHE A 91 21.92 4.49 -1.20
N ASP A 92 21.79 3.41 -0.43
CA ASP A 92 21.57 3.45 1.03
C ASP A 92 20.39 4.35 1.43
N LEU A 93 19.31 4.31 0.65
CA LEU A 93 18.14 5.16 0.79
C LEU A 93 16.87 4.33 1.07
N ASP A 94 16.06 4.78 2.01
CA ASP A 94 14.68 4.35 2.15
C ASP A 94 13.82 5.22 1.20
N MET A 95 13.24 4.60 0.16
CA MET A 95 12.40 5.30 -0.82
C MET A 95 11.26 6.05 -0.14
N ASN A 96 10.68 5.48 0.93
CA ASN A 96 9.57 6.09 1.67
C ASN A 96 10.03 7.20 2.64
N ARG A 97 11.21 7.79 2.40
CA ARG A 97 11.75 8.95 3.12
C ARG A 97 12.17 10.09 2.19
N ILE A 98 11.91 9.93 0.89
CA ILE A 98 12.30 10.94 -0.11
C ILE A 98 11.12 11.40 -0.99
N PHE A 99 9.88 11.01 -0.69
CA PHE A 99 8.69 11.57 -1.34
C PHE A 99 8.43 13.01 -0.87
N PRO A 100 7.89 13.90 -1.74
CA PRO A 100 7.41 13.67 -3.10
C PRO A 100 8.52 13.62 -4.17
N GLY A 101 9.78 13.75 -3.79
CA GLY A 101 10.90 13.86 -4.70
C GLY A 101 11.12 15.27 -5.27
N ASN A 102 12.12 15.39 -6.14
CA ASN A 102 12.46 16.64 -6.81
C ASN A 102 12.92 16.33 -8.24
N GLN A 103 12.30 16.96 -9.23
CA GLN A 103 12.60 16.73 -10.65
C GLN A 103 14.08 17.01 -10.99
N GLU A 104 14.66 18.03 -10.38
CA GLU A 104 16.04 18.47 -10.59
C GLU A 104 17.00 17.98 -9.49
N GLY A 105 16.50 17.14 -8.59
CA GLY A 105 17.27 16.57 -7.48
C GLY A 105 18.17 15.40 -7.91
N PRO A 106 18.84 14.78 -6.93
CA PRO A 106 19.56 13.53 -7.15
C PRO A 106 18.69 12.49 -7.85
N MET A 107 19.34 11.54 -8.52
CA MET A 107 18.68 10.54 -9.38
C MET A 107 17.44 9.88 -8.73
N MET A 108 17.55 9.44 -7.49
CA MET A 108 16.42 8.75 -6.82
C MET A 108 15.29 9.72 -6.43
N GLU A 109 15.59 10.98 -6.14
CA GLU A 109 14.54 11.99 -5.94
C GLU A 109 13.81 12.29 -7.26
N SER A 110 14.51 12.33 -8.40
CA SER A 110 13.88 12.48 -9.73
C SER A 110 13.02 11.26 -10.09
N VAL A 111 13.43 10.06 -9.71
CA VAL A 111 12.64 8.83 -9.85
C VAL A 111 11.33 8.93 -9.05
N VAL A 112 11.44 9.27 -7.78
CA VAL A 112 10.30 9.39 -6.86
C VAL A 112 9.35 10.52 -7.28
N TYR A 113 9.89 11.64 -7.76
CA TYR A 113 9.08 12.73 -8.33
C TYR A 113 8.19 12.24 -9.49
N LYS A 114 8.76 11.49 -10.44
CA LYS A 114 8.00 10.94 -11.58
C LYS A 114 6.91 9.97 -11.12
N LEU A 115 7.17 9.16 -10.09
CA LEU A 115 6.18 8.27 -9.49
C LEU A 115 5.05 9.09 -8.85
N THR A 116 5.38 10.12 -8.09
CA THR A 116 4.40 11.01 -7.45
C THR A 116 3.50 11.67 -8.50
N GLU A 117 4.07 12.21 -9.56
CA GLU A 117 3.29 12.87 -10.63
C GLU A 117 2.40 11.86 -11.39
N ASP A 118 2.83 10.63 -11.60
CA ASP A 118 2.02 9.59 -12.25
C ASP A 118 0.86 9.10 -11.35
N LEU A 119 1.06 9.07 -10.03
CA LEU A 119 0.04 8.67 -9.05
C LEU A 119 -0.97 9.76 -8.73
N LYS A 120 -0.55 11.01 -8.78
CA LYS A 120 -1.35 12.19 -8.46
C LYS A 120 -2.65 12.26 -9.25
N GLY A 121 -3.73 12.65 -8.58
CA GLY A 121 -5.06 12.75 -9.16
C GLY A 121 -5.78 11.40 -9.33
N ALA A 122 -5.29 10.31 -8.73
CA ALA A 122 -6.10 9.12 -8.54
C ALA A 122 -7.25 9.41 -7.56
N ASP A 123 -8.43 8.84 -7.82
CA ASP A 123 -9.58 8.94 -6.90
C ASP A 123 -9.33 8.18 -5.60
N LEU A 124 -8.44 7.19 -5.64
CA LEU A 124 -7.90 6.49 -4.48
C LEU A 124 -6.55 5.87 -4.83
N CYS A 125 -5.58 5.99 -3.94
CA CYS A 125 -4.36 5.20 -3.92
C CYS A 125 -4.39 4.25 -2.71
N VAL A 126 -4.00 3.00 -2.92
CA VAL A 126 -3.79 2.01 -1.85
C VAL A 126 -2.32 1.65 -1.85
N ASP A 127 -1.60 2.10 -0.83
CA ASP A 127 -0.17 1.89 -0.62
C ASP A 127 0.03 0.71 0.34
N ILE A 128 0.47 -0.43 -0.20
CA ILE A 128 0.51 -1.70 0.51
C ILE A 128 1.93 -1.99 0.99
N HIS A 129 2.06 -2.09 2.30
CA HIS A 129 3.27 -2.42 3.03
C HIS A 129 3.12 -3.73 3.81
N ALA A 130 4.22 -4.22 4.32
CA ALA A 130 4.26 -5.23 5.36
C ALA A 130 5.09 -4.71 6.54
N SER A 131 4.93 -5.33 7.70
CA SER A 131 5.81 -5.04 8.83
C SER A 131 7.26 -5.46 8.53
N ASN A 132 8.18 -5.07 9.41
CA ASN A 132 9.56 -5.52 9.31
C ASN A 132 9.66 -7.06 9.47
N ILE A 133 10.86 -7.62 9.34
CA ILE A 133 11.10 -9.09 9.37
C ILE A 133 10.88 -9.73 10.75
N PHE A 134 10.66 -8.94 11.81
CA PHE A 134 10.54 -9.41 13.20
C PHE A 134 9.13 -9.31 13.76
N LEU A 135 8.30 -8.41 13.24
CA LEU A 135 6.98 -8.10 13.77
C LEU A 135 5.91 -8.52 12.76
N MET A 136 4.94 -9.31 13.19
CA MET A 136 3.77 -9.63 12.40
C MET A 136 2.62 -8.69 12.77
N GLU A 137 1.94 -8.14 11.77
CA GLU A 137 0.78 -7.27 11.93
C GLU A 137 -0.47 -7.89 11.32
N LEU A 138 -1.62 -7.69 11.95
CA LEU A 138 -2.91 -7.92 11.32
C LEU A 138 -3.09 -6.93 10.17
N PRO A 139 -3.88 -7.28 9.13
CA PRO A 139 -4.27 -6.30 8.12
C PRO A 139 -4.87 -5.06 8.77
N GLN A 140 -4.22 -3.93 8.58
CA GLN A 140 -4.63 -2.65 9.14
C GLN A 140 -4.42 -1.50 8.16
N VAL A 141 -5.20 -0.44 8.33
CA VAL A 141 -4.99 0.84 7.64
C VAL A 141 -4.48 1.85 8.65
N ARG A 142 -3.44 2.59 8.28
CA ARG A 142 -2.92 3.72 9.05
C ARG A 142 -3.33 5.03 8.38
N ILE A 143 -3.94 5.90 9.17
CA ILE A 143 -4.50 7.18 8.70
C ILE A 143 -4.01 8.30 9.62
N ASN A 144 -3.61 9.43 9.03
CA ASN A 144 -3.39 10.66 9.80
C ASN A 144 -4.73 11.27 10.21
N GLU A 145 -4.82 11.78 11.45
CA GLU A 145 -6.03 12.43 11.96
C GLU A 145 -6.53 13.59 11.07
N ILE A 146 -5.64 14.31 10.38
CA ILE A 146 -6.00 15.39 9.45
C ILE A 146 -6.85 14.89 8.28
N THR A 147 -6.61 13.66 7.82
CA THR A 147 -7.30 13.05 6.67
C THR A 147 -8.38 12.05 7.10
N ALA A 148 -8.60 11.88 8.40
CA ALA A 148 -9.47 10.84 8.96
C ALA A 148 -10.92 10.95 8.46
N GLU A 149 -11.47 12.17 8.37
CA GLU A 149 -12.84 12.39 7.90
C GLU A 149 -13.08 11.82 6.49
N THR A 150 -12.09 11.93 5.62
CA THR A 150 -12.17 11.44 4.23
C THR A 150 -11.80 9.96 4.12
N LEU A 151 -10.79 9.51 4.86
CA LEU A 151 -10.18 8.20 4.64
C LEU A 151 -10.78 7.08 5.51
N VAL A 152 -11.29 7.37 6.71
CA VAL A 152 -11.90 6.35 7.58
C VAL A 152 -13.07 5.63 6.89
N PRO A 153 -14.02 6.33 6.23
CA PRO A 153 -15.11 5.66 5.53
C PRO A 153 -14.66 4.69 4.42
N LEU A 154 -13.56 4.99 3.74
CA LEU A 154 -12.94 4.11 2.73
C LEU A 154 -12.20 2.94 3.39
N ALA A 155 -11.50 3.21 4.49
CA ALA A 155 -10.79 2.20 5.26
C ALA A 155 -11.73 1.16 5.89
N GLU A 156 -12.94 1.55 6.30
CA GLU A 156 -13.96 0.63 6.79
C GLU A 156 -14.48 -0.33 5.70
N LYS A 157 -14.26 -0.05 4.42
CA LYS A 157 -14.67 -0.89 3.29
C LYS A 157 -13.56 -1.81 2.77
N ILE A 158 -12.30 -1.54 3.08
CA ILE A 158 -11.16 -2.26 2.50
C ILE A 158 -10.88 -3.62 3.16
N ASN A 159 -11.78 -4.08 4.05
CA ASN A 159 -11.76 -5.42 4.66
C ASN A 159 -10.50 -5.70 5.51
N VAL A 160 -10.02 -4.71 6.24
CA VAL A 160 -8.95 -4.85 7.22
C VAL A 160 -9.51 -5.16 8.61
N ASP A 161 -8.68 -5.65 9.52
CA ASP A 161 -9.08 -5.95 10.90
C ASP A 161 -9.02 -4.71 11.80
N PHE A 162 -8.15 -3.74 11.45
CA PHE A 162 -7.90 -2.57 12.27
C PHE A 162 -7.71 -1.30 11.45
N VAL A 163 -8.24 -0.18 11.91
CA VAL A 163 -7.97 1.16 11.37
C VAL A 163 -7.37 1.99 12.47
N TRP A 164 -6.12 2.40 12.30
CA TRP A 164 -5.38 3.19 13.27
C TRP A 164 -5.27 4.64 12.83
N VAL A 165 -5.94 5.53 13.54
CA VAL A 165 -5.87 6.96 13.30
C VAL A 165 -4.77 7.56 14.17
N HIS A 166 -3.65 7.92 13.55
CA HIS A 166 -2.49 8.49 14.21
C HIS A 166 -2.62 10.00 14.42
N ALA A 167 -2.09 10.49 15.54
CA ALA A 167 -1.92 11.92 15.76
C ALA A 167 -0.94 12.53 14.75
N SER A 168 -1.18 13.77 14.36
CA SER A 168 -0.37 14.50 13.36
C SER A 168 1.11 14.60 13.73
N ALA A 169 1.41 14.67 15.02
CA ALA A 169 2.78 14.77 15.52
C ALA A 169 3.66 13.54 15.27
N THR A 170 3.06 12.41 14.88
CA THR A 170 3.78 11.15 14.61
C THR A 170 3.96 10.86 13.13
N VAL A 171 3.52 11.76 12.25
CA VAL A 171 3.51 11.58 10.80
C VAL A 171 4.86 11.95 10.20
N LEU A 172 5.33 11.09 9.28
CA LEU A 172 6.51 11.37 8.47
C LEU A 172 6.07 12.01 7.14
N GLU A 173 6.39 13.27 6.96
CA GLU A 173 5.98 14.07 5.78
C GLU A 173 6.62 13.58 4.46
N SER A 174 7.73 12.86 4.55
CA SER A 174 8.48 12.34 3.40
C SER A 174 8.03 10.96 2.91
N THR A 175 6.82 10.55 3.26
CA THR A 175 6.22 9.28 2.78
C THR A 175 5.35 9.49 1.54
N LEU A 176 5.15 8.43 0.75
CA LEU A 176 4.27 8.46 -0.41
C LEU A 176 2.86 8.91 -0.04
N ALA A 177 2.27 8.26 0.98
CA ALA A 177 0.89 8.54 1.37
C ALA A 177 0.71 9.98 1.88
N TYR A 178 1.64 10.50 2.69
CA TYR A 178 1.56 11.90 3.12
C TYR A 178 1.63 12.85 1.93
N SER A 179 2.58 12.63 1.03
CA SER A 179 2.77 13.47 -0.15
C SER A 179 1.55 13.49 -1.06
N LEU A 180 0.92 12.35 -1.31
CA LEU A 180 -0.29 12.25 -2.13
C LEU A 180 -1.51 12.86 -1.43
N ASN A 181 -1.72 12.57 -0.15
CA ASN A 181 -2.82 13.15 0.64
C ASN A 181 -2.72 14.67 0.72
N SER A 182 -1.50 15.22 0.87
CA SER A 182 -1.29 16.67 0.94
C SER A 182 -1.63 17.43 -0.35
N VAL A 183 -1.64 16.74 -1.49
CA VAL A 183 -2.04 17.31 -2.79
C VAL A 183 -3.45 16.86 -3.24
N GLY A 184 -4.24 16.31 -2.32
CA GLY A 184 -5.64 15.94 -2.57
C GLY A 184 -5.84 14.63 -3.32
N THR A 185 -4.85 13.73 -3.31
CA THR A 185 -4.99 12.36 -3.82
C THR A 185 -5.20 11.42 -2.63
N PRO A 186 -6.44 10.96 -2.35
CA PRO A 186 -6.75 10.13 -1.20
C PRO A 186 -5.90 8.86 -1.21
N THR A 187 -5.15 8.60 -0.14
CA THR A 187 -4.21 7.47 -0.08
C THR A 187 -4.34 6.74 1.25
N LEU A 188 -4.68 5.45 1.18
CA LEU A 188 -4.71 4.54 2.32
C LEU A 188 -3.39 3.79 2.41
N VAL A 189 -2.77 3.81 3.58
CA VAL A 189 -1.61 2.96 3.89
C VAL A 189 -2.11 1.68 4.52
N VAL A 190 -1.87 0.56 3.87
CA VAL A 190 -2.18 -0.77 4.39
C VAL A 190 -0.90 -1.43 4.89
N GLU A 191 -0.90 -1.86 6.13
CA GLU A 191 0.16 -2.67 6.73
C GLU A 191 -0.38 -4.04 7.06
N MET A 192 0.33 -5.11 6.70
CA MET A 192 -0.11 -6.48 7.03
C MET A 192 1.03 -7.48 6.98
N GLY A 193 0.93 -8.54 7.78
CA GLY A 193 1.87 -9.66 7.74
C GLY A 193 3.24 -9.31 8.29
N VAL A 194 4.28 -9.88 7.70
CA VAL A 194 5.67 -9.75 8.14
C VAL A 194 6.59 -9.75 6.94
N GLY A 195 7.67 -8.98 6.98
CA GLY A 195 8.67 -8.92 5.92
C GLY A 195 9.23 -10.29 5.51
N MET A 196 9.67 -10.40 4.26
CA MET A 196 10.24 -11.60 3.62
C MET A 196 9.29 -12.82 3.55
N ARG A 197 7.98 -12.61 3.76
CA ARG A 197 6.96 -13.67 3.71
C ARG A 197 5.71 -13.21 2.99
N ILE A 198 4.83 -14.18 2.69
CA ILE A 198 3.51 -13.96 2.11
C ILE A 198 2.49 -14.73 2.94
N THR A 199 1.57 -13.99 3.57
CA THR A 199 0.44 -14.51 4.32
C THR A 199 -0.79 -14.53 3.42
N ARG A 200 -1.00 -15.62 2.67
CA ARG A 200 -2.03 -15.71 1.63
C ARG A 200 -3.44 -15.38 2.12
N SER A 201 -3.76 -15.67 3.37
CA SER A 201 -5.07 -15.30 3.96
C SER A 201 -5.26 -13.79 4.03
N TYR A 202 -4.23 -13.06 4.46
CA TYR A 202 -4.26 -11.59 4.52
C TYR A 202 -4.31 -10.97 3.12
N GLY A 203 -3.51 -11.49 2.20
CA GLY A 203 -3.54 -11.02 0.82
C GLY A 203 -4.91 -11.22 0.15
N ASN A 204 -5.54 -12.38 0.32
CA ASN A 204 -6.89 -12.63 -0.18
C ASN A 204 -7.94 -11.73 0.48
N GLN A 205 -7.83 -11.51 1.79
CA GLN A 205 -8.69 -10.59 2.55
C GLN A 205 -8.61 -9.17 1.98
N LEU A 206 -7.40 -8.68 1.72
CA LEU A 206 -7.20 -7.34 1.16
C LEU A 206 -7.67 -7.24 -0.30
N VAL A 207 -7.51 -8.28 -1.12
CA VAL A 207 -8.04 -8.30 -2.50
C VAL A 207 -9.56 -8.13 -2.50
N GLU A 208 -10.28 -8.86 -1.64
CA GLU A 208 -11.73 -8.68 -1.48
C GLU A 208 -12.06 -7.26 -1.01
N GLY A 209 -11.27 -6.71 -0.09
CA GLY A 209 -11.42 -5.33 0.38
C GLY A 209 -11.20 -4.28 -0.71
N ILE A 210 -10.18 -4.44 -1.54
CA ILE A 210 -9.93 -3.55 -2.67
C ILE A 210 -11.11 -3.59 -3.65
N LEU A 211 -11.64 -4.77 -3.97
CA LEU A 211 -12.84 -4.90 -4.83
C LEU A 211 -14.07 -4.25 -4.21
N ASN A 212 -14.24 -4.32 -2.88
CA ASN A 212 -15.32 -3.63 -2.17
C ASN A 212 -15.21 -2.10 -2.32
N VAL A 213 -14.01 -1.54 -2.10
CA VAL A 213 -13.79 -0.09 -2.28
C VAL A 213 -13.93 0.32 -3.74
N MET A 214 -13.46 -0.50 -4.69
CA MET A 214 -13.69 -0.26 -6.12
C MET A 214 -15.18 -0.22 -6.45
N LYS A 215 -15.99 -1.08 -5.84
CA LYS A 215 -17.45 -1.08 -6.01
C LYS A 215 -18.09 0.15 -5.40
N GLU A 216 -17.70 0.56 -4.22
CA GLU A 216 -18.16 1.78 -3.56
C GLU A 216 -17.88 3.02 -4.41
N LEU A 217 -16.71 3.07 -5.04
CA LEU A 217 -16.30 4.16 -5.94
C LEU A 217 -16.88 4.05 -7.36
N GLY A 218 -17.64 3.00 -7.68
CA GLY A 218 -18.22 2.78 -9.01
C GLY A 218 -17.20 2.33 -10.07
N VAL A 219 -16.06 1.79 -9.65
CA VAL A 219 -14.99 1.28 -10.54
C VAL A 219 -15.19 -0.20 -10.87
N TRP A 220 -15.95 -0.93 -10.05
CA TRP A 220 -16.23 -2.36 -10.20
C TRP A 220 -17.70 -2.68 -9.97
N GLU A 221 -18.33 -3.46 -10.87
CA GLU A 221 -19.74 -3.90 -10.76
C GLU A 221 -19.87 -5.41 -10.49
N GLY A 222 -18.76 -6.13 -10.44
CA GLY A 222 -18.78 -7.57 -10.17
C GLY A 222 -19.17 -7.91 -8.74
N ALA A 223 -19.31 -9.19 -8.47
CA ALA A 223 -19.52 -9.69 -7.12
C ALA A 223 -18.34 -9.36 -6.23
N VAL A 224 -18.62 -9.04 -4.98
CA VAL A 224 -17.63 -8.75 -3.93
C VAL A 224 -17.98 -9.52 -2.67
N GLY A 225 -16.98 -9.78 -1.83
CA GLY A 225 -17.17 -10.45 -0.56
C GLY A 225 -17.84 -9.59 0.51
N GLU A 226 -18.19 -10.21 1.62
CA GLU A 226 -18.68 -9.51 2.80
C GLU A 226 -17.56 -8.67 3.42
N VAL A 227 -17.90 -7.44 3.80
CA VAL A 227 -16.97 -6.52 4.46
C VAL A 227 -16.93 -6.81 5.95
N ARG A 228 -15.75 -7.10 6.48
CA ARG A 228 -15.52 -7.12 7.92
C ARG A 228 -15.53 -5.70 8.46
N LYS A 229 -16.21 -5.49 9.59
CA LYS A 229 -16.14 -4.22 10.28
C LYS A 229 -14.83 -4.16 11.08
N PRO A 230 -13.89 -3.25 10.76
CA PRO A 230 -12.65 -3.14 11.51
C PRO A 230 -12.88 -2.51 12.88
N ILE A 231 -11.93 -2.71 13.78
CA ILE A 231 -11.79 -1.88 14.97
C ILE A 231 -11.17 -0.55 14.54
N VAL A 232 -11.87 0.56 14.74
CA VAL A 232 -11.33 1.91 14.49
C VAL A 232 -10.85 2.47 15.81
N SER A 233 -9.58 2.84 15.90
CA SER A 233 -8.94 3.31 17.12
C SER A 233 -8.02 4.49 16.88
N THR A 234 -7.81 5.26 17.93
CA THR A 234 -6.85 6.37 17.97
C THR A 234 -5.61 5.98 18.76
N ASP A 235 -4.53 6.77 18.68
CA ASP A 235 -3.31 6.55 19.46
C ASP A 235 -3.56 6.41 20.98
N ARG A 236 -4.61 7.02 21.49
CA ARG A 236 -4.95 6.99 22.93
C ARG A 236 -5.49 5.64 23.41
N GLU A 237 -5.94 4.81 22.48
CA GLU A 237 -6.56 3.50 22.76
C GLU A 237 -5.60 2.35 22.48
N VAL A 238 -4.41 2.63 21.94
CA VAL A 238 -3.37 1.65 21.68
C VAL A 238 -2.41 1.57 22.87
N GLY A 239 -2.29 0.40 23.46
CA GLY A 239 -1.35 0.13 24.56
C GLY A 239 -0.09 -0.56 24.06
N TYR A 240 1.06 -0.17 24.62
CA TYR A 240 2.35 -0.79 24.34
C TYR A 240 2.80 -1.63 25.54
N LEU A 241 3.07 -2.90 25.32
CA LEU A 241 3.67 -3.78 26.32
C LEU A 241 5.14 -3.99 25.98
N ASN A 242 6.02 -3.45 26.78
CA ASN A 242 7.46 -3.57 26.61
C ASN A 242 8.02 -4.60 27.54
N ALA A 243 9.06 -5.31 27.11
CA ALA A 243 9.82 -6.21 27.99
C ALA A 243 10.63 -5.40 29.00
N ASP A 244 10.66 -5.86 30.27
CA ASP A 244 11.43 -5.23 31.35
C ASP A 244 12.92 -5.60 31.30
N SER A 245 13.27 -6.63 30.54
CA SER A 245 14.63 -7.15 30.45
C SER A 245 14.91 -7.75 29.07
N ALA A 246 16.20 -7.91 28.73
CA ALA A 246 16.62 -8.66 27.55
C ALA A 246 16.29 -10.15 27.73
N GLY A 247 15.89 -10.80 26.63
CA GLY A 247 15.53 -12.21 26.68
C GLY A 247 15.06 -12.71 25.30
N ILE A 248 14.58 -13.95 25.29
CA ILE A 248 13.94 -14.55 24.13
C ILE A 248 12.44 -14.38 24.26
N TYR A 249 11.81 -13.72 23.30
CA TYR A 249 10.36 -13.56 23.25
C TYR A 249 9.69 -14.87 22.81
N VAL A 250 8.81 -15.41 23.66
CA VAL A 250 7.98 -16.56 23.37
C VAL A 250 6.50 -16.17 23.51
N PRO A 251 5.75 -16.09 22.42
CA PRO A 251 4.33 -15.69 22.49
C PRO A 251 3.49 -16.82 23.10
N HIS A 252 2.60 -16.49 24.03
CA HIS A 252 1.60 -17.39 24.59
C HIS A 252 0.22 -17.23 23.96
N VAL A 253 0.02 -16.16 23.17
CA VAL A 253 -1.22 -15.85 22.46
C VAL A 253 -0.92 -15.66 20.98
N LYS A 254 -1.92 -15.86 20.16
CA LYS A 254 -1.81 -15.59 18.72
C LYS A 254 -2.23 -14.15 18.44
N ILE A 255 -1.69 -13.59 17.35
CA ILE A 255 -2.13 -12.29 16.89
C ILE A 255 -3.63 -12.28 16.59
N GLY A 256 -4.35 -11.25 17.05
CA GLY A 256 -5.79 -11.13 16.91
C GLY A 256 -6.61 -11.87 17.99
N GLU A 257 -5.98 -12.59 18.91
CA GLU A 257 -6.68 -13.17 20.05
C GLU A 257 -7.05 -12.11 21.08
N GLN A 258 -8.27 -12.23 21.63
CA GLN A 258 -8.70 -11.44 22.75
C GLN A 258 -8.02 -11.95 24.01
N VAL A 259 -7.46 -11.05 24.80
CA VAL A 259 -6.78 -11.38 26.06
C VAL A 259 -7.50 -10.69 27.23
N GLU A 260 -7.45 -11.32 28.38
CA GLU A 260 -7.97 -10.77 29.63
C GLU A 260 -6.82 -10.24 30.48
N LYS A 261 -7.14 -9.34 31.38
CA LYS A 261 -6.19 -8.77 32.33
C LYS A 261 -5.82 -9.81 33.39
N GLY A 262 -4.55 -10.16 33.48
CA GLY A 262 -4.02 -11.04 34.54
C GLY A 262 -3.22 -12.20 34.03
#